data_e6ca2a0a559d83e8730f491311e75873
#
_entry.id   e6ca2a0a559d83e8730f491311e75873
#
_cell.length_a   1.000
_cell.length_b   1.000
_cell.length_c   1.000
_cell.angle_alpha   90.00
_cell.angle_beta   90.00
_cell.angle_gamma   90.00
#
_symmetry.space_group_name_H-M   'P 1'
#
loop_
_entity.id
_entity.type
_entity.pdbx_description
1 polymer ?
#
loop_
_entity_poly.entity_id
_entity_poly.type
_entity_poly.pdbx_seq_one_letter_code
_entity_poly.pdbx_strand_id
1 'polypeptide(L)'
;MTQEQKKFIERVGALAAADMQKSGVLASLTIAQAILESGWGKSGLTVKGNALFGIKAGTSWTGAVYSGKTQECYDGVTFTTVTGLFRAYGSWAESVADHSDLLSCNARYKAVIGERDYKAACRAIAAAGYATDPKYADKLVQIIEAYALTAYDGAGSAVKPGGSNTTAGTTSPADAKGAGKMKASEFINKLQNIVDNYKTLYVMGCFGAPLTGANVSRYCTNHSYNKQSARTAMI
;
A
#
# COMPACT_ATOMS: atom_id res chain seq x y z
N MET A 1 -3.58 24.43 -2.79
CA MET A 1 -3.66 23.12 -3.47
C MET A 1 -4.27 23.32 -4.87
N THR A 2 -3.62 22.83 -5.93
CA THR A 2 -4.15 22.87 -7.31
C THR A 2 -5.19 21.76 -7.54
N GLN A 3 -5.98 21.87 -8.61
CA GLN A 3 -6.94 20.82 -8.99
C GLN A 3 -6.25 19.48 -9.31
N GLU A 4 -5.07 19.51 -9.91
CA GLU A 4 -4.30 18.28 -10.19
C GLU A 4 -3.84 17.60 -8.91
N GLN A 5 -3.32 18.39 -7.94
CA GLN A 5 -2.94 17.87 -6.63
C GLN A 5 -4.12 17.27 -5.89
N LYS A 6 -5.29 17.91 -5.95
CA LYS A 6 -6.51 17.40 -5.34
C LYS A 6 -6.91 16.05 -5.95
N LYS A 7 -6.95 15.95 -7.28
CA LYS A 7 -7.26 14.69 -7.99
C LYS A 7 -6.25 13.58 -7.67
N PHE A 8 -4.97 13.93 -7.54
CA PHE A 8 -3.93 12.97 -7.15
C PHE A 8 -4.18 12.41 -5.74
N ILE A 9 -4.42 13.29 -4.76
CA ILE A 9 -4.70 12.89 -3.38
C ILE A 9 -5.97 12.04 -3.31
N GLU A 10 -7.06 12.45 -3.97
CA GLU A 10 -8.31 11.68 -3.98
C GLU A 10 -8.10 10.27 -4.54
N ARG A 11 -7.37 10.15 -5.65
CA ARG A 11 -7.09 8.86 -6.29
C ARG A 11 -6.20 7.96 -5.43
N VAL A 12 -5.06 8.46 -4.98
CA VAL A 12 -4.13 7.69 -4.14
C VAL A 12 -4.71 7.43 -2.77
N GLY A 13 -5.44 8.41 -2.21
CA GLY A 13 -6.08 8.32 -0.90
C GLY A 13 -7.10 7.18 -0.82
N ALA A 14 -7.94 7.01 -1.85
CA ALA A 14 -8.87 5.90 -1.92
C ALA A 14 -8.16 4.54 -1.91
N LEU A 15 -7.04 4.43 -2.65
CA LEU A 15 -6.23 3.21 -2.71
C LEU A 15 -5.53 2.94 -1.37
N ALA A 16 -4.88 3.97 -0.80
CA ALA A 16 -4.16 3.86 0.45
C ALA A 16 -5.07 3.55 1.65
N ALA A 17 -6.26 4.16 1.71
CA ALA A 17 -7.24 3.86 2.76
C ALA A 17 -7.76 2.42 2.69
N ALA A 18 -8.00 1.90 1.49
CA ALA A 18 -8.41 0.51 1.30
C ALA A 18 -7.28 -0.48 1.62
N ASP A 19 -6.03 -0.12 1.28
CA ASP A 19 -4.85 -0.92 1.57
C ASP A 19 -4.51 -0.94 3.06
N MET A 20 -4.60 0.19 3.76
CA MET A 20 -4.35 0.30 5.21
C MET A 20 -5.15 -0.72 6.03
N GLN A 21 -6.38 -1.06 5.61
CA GLN A 21 -7.20 -2.06 6.30
C GLN A 21 -6.60 -3.47 6.24
N LYS A 22 -5.74 -3.72 5.29
CA LYS A 22 -5.09 -5.02 5.07
C LYS A 22 -3.66 -5.02 5.60
N SER A 23 -2.90 -3.98 5.25
CA SER A 23 -1.47 -3.88 5.51
C SER A 23 -1.15 -3.33 6.91
N GLY A 24 -2.03 -2.51 7.48
CA GLY A 24 -1.77 -1.76 8.70
C GLY A 24 -0.82 -0.56 8.51
N VAL A 25 -0.46 -0.21 7.27
CA VAL A 25 0.30 1.00 6.96
C VAL A 25 -0.65 2.18 6.89
N LEU A 26 -0.38 3.27 7.63
CA LEU A 26 -1.23 4.46 7.62
C LEU A 26 -1.42 5.01 6.20
N ALA A 27 -2.67 5.29 5.83
CA ALA A 27 -3.00 5.86 4.54
C ALA A 27 -2.33 7.22 4.32
N SER A 28 -2.29 8.07 5.34
CA SER A 28 -1.61 9.37 5.31
C SER A 28 -0.12 9.23 4.98
N LEU A 29 0.57 8.24 5.57
CA LEU A 29 1.97 7.95 5.26
C LEU A 29 2.14 7.52 3.81
N THR A 30 1.33 6.56 3.34
CA THR A 30 1.37 6.06 1.97
C THR A 30 1.13 7.17 0.94
N ILE A 31 0.15 8.07 1.19
CA ILE A 31 -0.13 9.21 0.31
C ILE A 31 1.05 10.19 0.29
N ALA A 32 1.60 10.52 1.47
CA ALA A 32 2.74 11.44 1.57
C ALA A 32 3.98 10.91 0.83
N GLN A 33 4.28 9.62 0.98
CA GLN A 33 5.35 8.97 0.22
C GLN A 33 5.06 9.00 -1.28
N ALA A 34 3.84 8.66 -1.71
CA ALA A 34 3.47 8.72 -3.13
C ALA A 34 3.63 10.13 -3.72
N ILE A 35 3.26 11.18 -2.98
CA ILE A 35 3.46 12.58 -3.39
C ILE A 35 4.95 12.87 -3.57
N LEU A 36 5.77 12.52 -2.57
CA LEU A 36 7.19 12.84 -2.54
C LEU A 36 7.96 12.07 -3.62
N GLU A 37 7.76 10.75 -3.70
CA GLU A 37 8.53 9.86 -4.57
C GLU A 37 8.13 9.99 -6.06
N SER A 38 6.84 10.24 -6.34
CA SER A 38 6.36 10.34 -7.72
C SER A 38 6.35 11.77 -8.28
N GLY A 39 6.62 12.76 -7.44
CA GLY A 39 6.44 14.16 -7.83
C GLY A 39 5.00 14.44 -8.27
N TRP A 40 4.02 14.07 -7.44
CA TRP A 40 2.59 14.19 -7.76
C TRP A 40 2.15 13.35 -8.97
N GLY A 41 2.73 12.18 -9.13
CA GLY A 41 2.42 11.28 -10.24
C GLY A 41 3.01 11.71 -11.59
N LYS A 42 3.90 12.72 -11.59
CA LYS A 42 4.48 13.30 -12.82
C LYS A 42 5.83 12.67 -13.19
N SER A 43 6.41 11.85 -12.33
CA SER A 43 7.68 11.18 -12.63
C SER A 43 7.55 10.24 -13.84
N GLY A 44 8.63 10.07 -14.58
CA GLY A 44 8.64 9.13 -15.72
C GLY A 44 8.31 7.70 -15.32
N LEU A 45 8.73 7.29 -14.11
CA LEU A 45 8.38 6.00 -13.52
C LEU A 45 6.87 5.83 -13.33
N THR A 46 6.22 6.87 -12.82
CA THR A 46 4.76 6.80 -12.58
C THR A 46 3.98 6.86 -13.88
N VAL A 47 4.37 7.74 -14.81
CA VAL A 47 3.65 7.93 -16.08
C VAL A 47 3.75 6.70 -16.98
N LYS A 48 4.91 6.05 -17.04
CA LYS A 48 5.19 4.93 -17.96
C LYS A 48 5.06 3.56 -17.31
N GLY A 49 5.23 3.46 -15.99
CA GLY A 49 5.26 2.20 -15.26
C GLY A 49 4.31 2.13 -14.08
N ASN A 50 3.40 3.10 -13.88
CA ASN A 50 2.49 3.16 -12.74
C ASN A 50 3.19 3.06 -11.37
N ALA A 51 4.50 3.31 -11.30
CA ALA A 51 5.32 3.16 -10.11
C ALA A 51 5.30 4.44 -9.28
N LEU A 52 4.57 4.43 -8.16
CA LEU A 52 4.41 5.59 -7.29
C LEU A 52 5.60 5.78 -6.33
N PHE A 53 6.32 4.73 -5.99
CA PHE A 53 7.30 4.73 -4.88
C PHE A 53 8.74 4.47 -5.34
N GLY A 54 8.99 4.31 -6.62
CA GLY A 54 10.34 4.12 -7.15
C GLY A 54 11.06 2.88 -6.63
N ILE A 55 10.32 1.79 -6.36
CA ILE A 55 10.89 0.55 -5.84
C ILE A 55 11.76 -0.11 -6.90
N LYS A 56 13.02 -0.42 -6.55
CA LYS A 56 13.94 -1.09 -7.46
C LYS A 56 13.53 -2.54 -7.68
N ALA A 57 13.65 -2.97 -8.95
CA ALA A 57 13.46 -4.37 -9.32
C ALA A 57 14.71 -5.15 -8.92
N GLY A 58 14.68 -5.80 -7.75
CA GLY A 58 15.73 -6.72 -7.31
C GLY A 58 15.66 -8.04 -8.07
N THR A 59 16.62 -8.92 -7.81
CA THR A 59 16.77 -10.25 -8.47
C THR A 59 15.56 -11.17 -8.28
N SER A 60 14.78 -10.96 -7.21
CA SER A 60 13.56 -11.73 -6.92
C SER A 60 12.31 -11.18 -7.59
N TRP A 61 12.38 -10.00 -8.24
CA TRP A 61 11.25 -9.42 -8.92
C TRP A 61 11.01 -10.09 -10.27
N THR A 62 9.82 -10.61 -10.48
CA THR A 62 9.43 -11.31 -11.73
C THR A 62 8.40 -10.55 -12.56
N GLY A 63 7.92 -9.41 -12.05
CA GLY A 63 6.97 -8.54 -12.74
C GLY A 63 7.61 -7.66 -13.80
N ALA A 64 6.80 -6.79 -14.40
CA ALA A 64 7.27 -5.82 -15.38
C ALA A 64 8.31 -4.86 -14.76
N VAL A 65 9.23 -4.40 -15.59
CA VAL A 65 10.29 -3.46 -15.17
C VAL A 65 10.29 -2.21 -16.06
N TYR A 66 10.63 -1.10 -15.46
CA TYR A 66 10.91 0.15 -16.14
C TYR A 66 12.38 0.52 -15.95
N SER A 67 13.08 0.77 -17.05
CA SER A 67 14.46 1.26 -17.04
C SER A 67 14.49 2.77 -17.01
N GLY A 68 15.06 3.36 -15.98
CA GLY A 68 15.12 4.80 -15.80
C GLY A 68 16.45 5.29 -15.24
N LYS A 69 16.77 6.55 -15.54
CA LYS A 69 17.96 7.18 -14.93
C LYS A 69 17.67 7.49 -13.46
N THR A 70 18.62 7.17 -12.60
CA THR A 70 18.62 7.50 -11.17
C THR A 70 19.98 8.01 -10.76
N GLN A 71 20.05 8.75 -9.68
CA GLN A 71 21.30 9.16 -9.05
C GLN A 71 21.62 8.24 -7.89
N GLU A 72 22.79 7.68 -7.91
CA GLU A 72 23.33 6.85 -6.83
C GLU A 72 24.53 7.53 -6.20
N CYS A 73 24.64 7.43 -4.90
CA CYS A 73 25.77 7.94 -4.13
C CYS A 73 26.41 6.76 -3.38
N TYR A 74 27.58 6.32 -3.84
CA TYR A 74 28.26 5.15 -3.28
C TYR A 74 29.28 5.54 -2.21
N ASP A 75 29.79 6.77 -2.24
CA ASP A 75 30.82 7.30 -1.33
C ASP A 75 30.28 8.32 -0.31
N GLY A 76 28.98 8.58 -0.32
CA GLY A 76 28.31 9.56 0.54
C GLY A 76 28.51 11.02 0.09
N VAL A 77 29.24 11.26 -1.00
CA VAL A 77 29.58 12.62 -1.48
C VAL A 77 29.23 12.83 -2.95
N THR A 78 29.52 11.84 -3.81
CA THR A 78 29.44 11.99 -5.27
C THR A 78 28.19 11.29 -5.81
N PHE A 79 27.33 12.06 -6.47
CA PHE A 79 26.16 11.53 -7.15
C PHE A 79 26.50 11.16 -8.60
N THR A 80 26.33 9.88 -8.91
CA THR A 80 26.53 9.37 -10.28
C THR A 80 25.19 8.98 -10.88
N THR A 81 24.92 9.47 -12.10
CA THR A 81 23.72 9.07 -12.84
C THR A 81 23.92 7.69 -13.42
N VAL A 82 23.11 6.73 -12.99
CA VAL A 82 23.11 5.35 -13.49
C VAL A 82 21.74 4.97 -14.03
N THR A 83 21.69 3.95 -14.86
CA THR A 83 20.43 3.35 -15.28
C THR A 83 20.00 2.32 -14.25
N GLY A 84 18.88 2.56 -13.59
CA GLY A 84 18.29 1.63 -12.65
C GLY A 84 17.09 0.90 -13.24
N LEU A 85 16.86 -0.33 -12.79
CA LEU A 85 15.63 -1.08 -13.06
C LEU A 85 14.68 -0.91 -11.90
N PHE A 86 13.47 -0.49 -12.19
CA PHE A 86 12.41 -0.24 -11.21
C PHE A 86 11.22 -1.15 -11.49
N ARG A 87 10.49 -1.53 -10.44
CA ARG A 87 9.25 -2.28 -10.58
C ARG A 87 8.24 -1.43 -11.35
N ALA A 88 7.54 -2.06 -12.30
CA ALA A 88 6.45 -1.45 -13.05
C ALA A 88 5.18 -2.29 -12.84
N TYR A 89 4.03 -1.61 -12.88
CA TYR A 89 2.75 -2.19 -12.51
C TYR A 89 1.70 -1.91 -13.57
N GLY A 90 0.65 -2.72 -13.60
CA GLY A 90 -0.53 -2.49 -14.45
C GLY A 90 -1.37 -1.31 -13.96
N SER A 91 -1.28 -0.97 -12.67
CA SER A 91 -2.08 0.09 -12.05
C SER A 91 -1.41 0.71 -10.82
N TRP A 92 -1.90 1.87 -10.39
CA TRP A 92 -1.51 2.48 -9.12
C TRP A 92 -1.93 1.65 -7.89
N ALA A 93 -3.02 0.88 -8.01
CA ALA A 93 -3.45 -0.02 -6.93
C ALA A 93 -2.40 -1.11 -6.67
N GLU A 94 -1.84 -1.71 -7.72
CA GLU A 94 -0.76 -2.68 -7.61
C GLU A 94 0.52 -2.05 -7.02
N SER A 95 0.84 -0.81 -7.41
CA SER A 95 1.97 -0.08 -6.83
C SER A 95 1.80 0.17 -5.34
N VAL A 96 0.58 0.53 -4.88
CA VAL A 96 0.28 0.71 -3.45
C VAL A 96 0.38 -0.61 -2.71
N ALA A 97 -0.19 -1.69 -3.25
CA ALA A 97 -0.14 -3.00 -2.63
C ALA A 97 1.31 -3.51 -2.49
N ASP A 98 2.11 -3.43 -3.54
CA ASP A 98 3.52 -3.87 -3.50
C ASP A 98 4.37 -3.03 -2.55
N HIS A 99 4.08 -1.73 -2.42
CA HIS A 99 4.72 -0.87 -1.42
C HIS A 99 4.42 -1.36 0.01
N SER A 100 3.18 -1.65 0.31
CA SER A 100 2.78 -2.15 1.63
C SER A 100 3.32 -3.56 1.91
N ASP A 101 3.39 -4.41 0.88
CA ASP A 101 4.03 -5.70 0.97
C ASP A 101 5.53 -5.57 1.26
N LEU A 102 6.24 -4.63 0.61
CA LEU A 102 7.63 -4.33 0.91
C LEU A 102 7.82 -3.94 2.37
N LEU A 103 6.94 -3.12 2.93
CA LEU A 103 7.03 -2.69 4.33
C LEU A 103 6.69 -3.82 5.30
N SER A 104 5.65 -4.59 5.05
CA SER A 104 5.20 -5.67 5.94
C SER A 104 6.12 -6.90 5.89
N CYS A 105 6.72 -7.20 4.73
CA CYS A 105 7.62 -8.33 4.55
C CYS A 105 9.05 -8.07 5.05
N ASN A 106 9.43 -6.84 5.30
CA ASN A 106 10.78 -6.52 5.72
C ASN A 106 10.80 -6.12 7.20
N ALA A 107 11.46 -6.93 8.02
CA ALA A 107 11.52 -6.77 9.47
C ALA A 107 11.98 -5.38 9.94
N ARG A 108 12.79 -4.67 9.13
CA ARG A 108 13.25 -3.31 9.45
C ARG A 108 12.10 -2.31 9.59
N TYR A 109 10.97 -2.52 8.89
CA TYR A 109 9.81 -1.64 8.91
C TYR A 109 8.73 -2.06 9.91
N LYS A 110 9.00 -3.05 10.77
CA LYS A 110 8.02 -3.58 11.72
C LYS A 110 7.36 -2.49 12.58
N ALA A 111 8.11 -1.44 12.94
CA ALA A 111 7.61 -0.33 13.74
C ALA A 111 6.63 0.61 12.99
N VAL A 112 6.52 0.47 11.66
CA VAL A 112 5.58 1.24 10.84
C VAL A 112 4.21 0.56 10.81
N ILE A 113 4.21 -0.77 10.90
CA ILE A 113 2.98 -1.58 10.74
C ILE A 113 2.13 -1.49 12.01
N GLY A 114 0.89 -1.02 11.85
CA GLY A 114 -0.05 -0.86 12.95
C GLY A 114 0.16 0.42 13.79
N GLU A 115 1.16 1.24 13.47
CA GLU A 115 1.33 2.55 14.10
C GLU A 115 0.13 3.46 13.77
N ARG A 116 -0.37 4.20 14.76
CA ARG A 116 -1.55 5.08 14.65
C ARG A 116 -1.20 6.56 14.68
N ASP A 117 -0.04 6.92 15.21
CA ASP A 117 0.48 8.28 15.15
C ASP A 117 1.30 8.46 13.87
N TYR A 118 0.82 9.28 12.95
CA TYR A 118 1.50 9.56 11.70
C TYR A 118 2.91 10.13 11.89
N LYS A 119 3.16 10.91 12.96
CA LYS A 119 4.51 11.44 13.26
C LYS A 119 5.46 10.32 13.70
N ALA A 120 4.96 9.38 14.49
CA ALA A 120 5.72 8.20 14.87
C ALA A 120 5.97 7.30 13.64
N ALA A 121 4.97 7.08 12.80
CA ALA A 121 5.12 6.31 11.55
C ALA A 121 6.15 6.94 10.60
N CYS A 122 6.13 8.27 10.43
CA CYS A 122 7.13 8.99 9.62
C CYS A 122 8.56 8.86 10.19
N ARG A 123 8.72 8.92 11.52
CA ARG A 123 10.02 8.67 12.15
C ARG A 123 10.46 7.22 12.01
N ALA A 124 9.54 6.27 12.18
CA ALA A 124 9.83 4.84 12.06
C ALA A 124 10.31 4.46 10.65
N ILE A 125 9.64 4.95 9.60
CA ILE A 125 10.02 4.66 8.20
C ILE A 125 11.38 5.27 7.85
N ALA A 126 11.67 6.47 8.33
CA ALA A 126 12.97 7.13 8.14
C ALA A 126 14.09 6.42 8.90
N ALA A 127 13.87 6.08 10.18
CA ALA A 127 14.83 5.34 10.99
C ALA A 127 15.13 3.93 10.44
N ALA A 128 14.14 3.32 9.77
CA ALA A 128 14.32 2.05 9.06
C ALA A 128 15.12 2.18 7.74
N GLY A 129 15.52 3.40 7.35
CA GLY A 129 16.35 3.63 6.17
C GLY A 129 15.59 3.48 4.85
N TYR A 130 14.33 3.91 4.80
CA TYR A 130 13.58 3.96 3.54
C TYR A 130 14.21 4.93 2.54
N ALA A 131 14.69 6.06 3.04
CA ALA A 131 15.43 7.05 2.28
C ALA A 131 16.71 7.44 3.01
N THR A 132 17.70 7.94 2.27
CA THR A 132 18.98 8.42 2.83
C THR A 132 18.93 9.87 3.30
N ASP A 133 17.86 10.60 2.97
CA ASP A 133 17.66 11.98 3.37
C ASP A 133 17.39 12.10 4.88
N PRO A 134 18.24 12.77 5.67
CA PRO A 134 18.02 12.94 7.11
C PRO A 134 16.76 13.73 7.45
N LYS A 135 16.21 14.51 6.50
CA LYS A 135 14.97 15.28 6.65
C LYS A 135 13.75 14.54 6.11
N TYR A 136 13.86 13.24 5.80
CA TYR A 136 12.77 12.48 5.19
C TYR A 136 11.52 12.47 6.05
N ALA A 137 11.65 12.17 7.35
CA ALA A 137 10.51 12.17 8.28
C ALA A 137 9.81 13.54 8.32
N ASP A 138 10.57 14.62 8.43
CA ASP A 138 10.02 15.98 8.50
C ASP A 138 9.29 16.35 7.21
N LYS A 139 9.82 15.97 6.05
CA LYS A 139 9.15 16.19 4.75
C LYS A 139 7.82 15.47 4.68
N LEU A 140 7.76 14.21 5.14
CA LEU A 140 6.52 13.44 5.18
C LEU A 140 5.50 14.08 6.13
N VAL A 141 5.91 14.47 7.34
CA VAL A 141 5.05 15.17 8.30
C VAL A 141 4.49 16.47 7.71
N GLN A 142 5.35 17.30 7.10
CA GLN A 142 4.93 18.54 6.45
C GLN A 142 3.89 18.31 5.34
N ILE A 143 4.06 17.26 4.52
CA ILE A 143 3.10 16.91 3.47
C ILE A 143 1.78 16.46 4.11
N ILE A 144 1.82 15.60 5.12
CA ILE A 144 0.61 15.13 5.80
C ILE A 144 -0.19 16.29 6.39
N GLU A 145 0.49 17.21 7.07
CA GLU A 145 -0.14 18.38 7.71
C GLU A 145 -0.64 19.40 6.66
N ALA A 146 0.16 19.70 5.65
CA ALA A 146 -0.21 20.68 4.61
C ALA A 146 -1.45 20.29 3.81
N TYR A 147 -1.68 19.01 3.64
CA TYR A 147 -2.80 18.47 2.86
C TYR A 147 -3.85 17.74 3.70
N ALA A 148 -3.77 17.80 5.05
CA ALA A 148 -4.68 17.17 5.99
C ALA A 148 -4.93 15.68 5.69
N LEU A 149 -3.86 14.94 5.37
CA LEU A 149 -3.95 13.57 4.88
C LEU A 149 -4.43 12.58 5.93
N THR A 150 -4.37 12.90 7.22
CA THR A 150 -4.89 12.08 8.32
C THR A 150 -6.39 11.80 8.22
N ALA A 151 -7.12 12.60 7.42
CA ALA A 151 -8.52 12.31 7.10
C ALA A 151 -8.72 10.95 6.42
N TYR A 152 -7.70 10.40 5.78
CA TYR A 152 -7.73 9.09 5.14
C TYR A 152 -7.44 7.93 6.12
N ASP A 153 -6.86 8.19 7.28
CA ASP A 153 -6.52 7.16 8.29
C ASP A 153 -7.75 6.65 9.04
N GLY A 154 -8.82 7.46 9.11
CA GLY A 154 -10.10 7.08 9.72
C GLY A 154 -11.13 6.52 8.76
N ALA A 155 -10.87 6.51 7.45
CA ALA A 155 -11.81 6.17 6.39
C ALA A 155 -12.02 4.65 6.20
N GLY A 156 -12.38 3.95 7.26
CA GLY A 156 -13.05 2.64 7.15
C GLY A 156 -14.50 2.77 6.67
N SER A 157 -14.95 3.94 6.21
CA SER A 157 -16.30 4.19 5.68
C SER A 157 -16.26 5.30 4.64
N ALA A 158 -16.61 4.94 3.42
CA ALA A 158 -17.07 5.75 2.30
C ALA A 158 -16.82 7.28 2.34
N VAL A 159 -15.73 7.75 1.73
CA VAL A 159 -15.62 9.15 1.32
C VAL A 159 -16.43 9.33 0.03
N LYS A 160 -17.63 9.95 0.13
CA LYS A 160 -18.30 10.58 -1.00
C LYS A 160 -17.59 11.90 -1.33
N PRO A 161 -17.31 12.22 -2.57
CA PRO A 161 -16.78 13.52 -2.93
C PRO A 161 -17.87 14.60 -2.88
N GLY A 162 -17.61 15.65 -2.13
CA GLY A 162 -18.19 16.98 -2.31
C GLY A 162 -19.44 17.33 -1.54
N GLY A 163 -19.38 18.42 -0.75
CA GLY A 163 -20.54 19.20 -0.37
C GLY A 163 -20.63 19.60 1.09
N SER A 164 -20.30 20.83 1.34
CA SER A 164 -20.62 21.81 2.40
C SER A 164 -21.66 21.44 3.47
N ASN A 165 -21.27 21.74 4.72
CA ASN A 165 -22.04 22.33 5.87
C ASN A 165 -23.48 21.87 6.19
N THR A 166 -23.75 21.38 7.36
CA THR A 166 -24.40 21.98 8.55
C THR A 166 -25.11 20.94 9.43
N THR A 167 -24.92 21.14 10.73
CA THR A 167 -25.80 20.90 11.89
C THR A 167 -26.14 19.48 12.34
N ALA A 168 -25.85 19.33 13.63
CA ALA A 168 -26.23 18.25 14.54
C ALA A 168 -27.71 17.84 14.46
N GLY A 169 -27.94 16.55 14.61
CA GLY A 169 -29.27 15.99 14.79
C GLY A 169 -29.17 14.52 15.18
N THR A 170 -29.28 14.27 16.47
CA THR A 170 -29.42 12.96 17.11
C THR A 170 -30.68 12.27 16.62
N THR A 171 -30.59 11.07 16.03
CA THR A 171 -31.68 10.07 16.08
C THR A 171 -31.11 8.67 15.81
N SER A 172 -31.56 7.72 16.63
CA SER A 172 -31.23 6.30 16.71
C SER A 172 -31.73 5.51 15.48
N PRO A 173 -31.12 4.36 15.15
CA PRO A 173 -31.38 3.65 13.90
C PRO A 173 -32.56 2.67 14.03
N ALA A 174 -33.47 2.79 13.11
CA ALA A 174 -34.39 1.70 12.75
C ALA A 174 -34.44 1.60 11.22
N ASP A 175 -34.40 0.36 10.71
CA ASP A 175 -34.73 -0.06 9.36
C ASP A 175 -33.72 0.19 8.22
N ALA A 176 -32.75 -0.73 8.09
CA ALA A 176 -32.12 -1.05 6.81
C ALA A 176 -32.44 -2.52 6.45
N LYS A 177 -33.58 -2.75 5.83
CA LYS A 177 -33.88 -3.96 5.05
C LYS A 177 -33.27 -3.76 3.66
N GLY A 178 -32.42 -4.73 3.20
CA GLY A 178 -32.11 -4.89 1.80
C GLY A 178 -30.63 -5.04 1.40
N ALA A 179 -29.82 -5.79 2.16
CA ALA A 179 -28.62 -6.41 1.62
C ALA A 179 -28.74 -7.92 1.88
N GLY A 180 -29.06 -8.66 0.81
CA GLY A 180 -29.19 -10.12 0.89
C GLY A 180 -27.89 -10.73 1.43
N LYS A 181 -27.93 -11.30 2.63
CA LYS A 181 -26.85 -12.11 3.18
C LYS A 181 -26.64 -13.28 2.23
N MET A 182 -25.53 -13.25 1.50
CA MET A 182 -25.08 -14.39 0.71
C MET A 182 -24.97 -15.61 1.64
N LYS A 183 -25.60 -16.72 1.28
CA LYS A 183 -25.53 -17.94 2.08
C LYS A 183 -24.09 -18.43 2.10
N ALA A 184 -23.64 -18.97 3.24
CA ALA A 184 -22.26 -19.47 3.38
C ALA A 184 -21.88 -20.46 2.26
N SER A 185 -22.85 -21.30 1.80
CA SER A 185 -22.67 -22.20 0.67
C SER A 185 -22.40 -21.48 -0.65
N GLU A 186 -23.01 -20.32 -0.87
CA GLU A 186 -22.82 -19.53 -2.08
C GLU A 186 -21.45 -18.80 -2.10
N PHE A 187 -21.01 -18.39 -0.91
CA PHE A 187 -19.66 -17.85 -0.71
C PHE A 187 -18.58 -18.93 -0.91
N ILE A 188 -18.79 -20.12 -0.36
CA ILE A 188 -17.89 -21.27 -0.54
C ILE A 188 -17.82 -21.68 -2.01
N ASN A 189 -18.94 -21.73 -2.73
CA ASN A 189 -18.95 -22.07 -4.16
C ASN A 189 -18.25 -21.00 -5.02
N LYS A 190 -18.34 -19.71 -4.67
CA LYS A 190 -17.58 -18.65 -5.34
C LYS A 190 -16.08 -18.76 -5.07
N LEU A 191 -15.68 -19.09 -3.85
CA LEU A 191 -14.28 -19.36 -3.50
C LEU A 191 -13.75 -20.60 -4.23
N GLN A 192 -14.53 -21.67 -4.30
CA GLN A 192 -14.16 -22.89 -5.01
C GLN A 192 -13.97 -22.63 -6.51
N ASN A 193 -14.87 -21.86 -7.14
CA ASN A 193 -14.73 -21.45 -8.54
C ASN A 193 -13.47 -20.59 -8.78
N ILE A 194 -13.07 -19.75 -7.82
CA ILE A 194 -11.81 -19.00 -7.88
C ILE A 194 -10.63 -19.97 -7.80
N VAL A 195 -10.64 -20.93 -6.90
CA VAL A 195 -9.59 -21.94 -6.74
C VAL A 195 -9.48 -22.84 -7.98
N ASP A 196 -10.60 -23.29 -8.55
CA ASP A 196 -10.65 -24.18 -9.71
C ASP A 196 -10.23 -23.49 -11.01
N ASN A 197 -10.50 -22.18 -11.17
CA ASN A 197 -10.08 -21.38 -12.30
C ASN A 197 -8.61 -20.93 -12.24
N TYR A 198 -8.03 -20.87 -11.04
CA TYR A 198 -6.61 -20.57 -10.85
C TYR A 198 -5.89 -21.81 -10.34
N LYS A 199 -5.54 -22.74 -11.25
CA LYS A 199 -4.81 -23.99 -10.96
C LYS A 199 -3.48 -23.81 -10.24
N THR A 200 -3.02 -22.58 -10.09
CA THR A 200 -1.85 -22.22 -9.28
C THR A 200 -2.06 -20.81 -8.76
N LEU A 201 -2.51 -20.69 -7.52
CA LEU A 201 -2.55 -19.39 -6.85
C LEU A 201 -1.11 -19.02 -6.50
N TYR A 202 -0.47 -18.22 -7.35
CA TYR A 202 0.78 -17.55 -6.99
C TYR A 202 0.44 -16.44 -6.01
N VAL A 203 0.39 -16.75 -4.74
CA VAL A 203 0.51 -15.72 -3.72
C VAL A 203 1.98 -15.32 -3.76
N MET A 204 2.27 -14.18 -4.35
CA MET A 204 3.58 -13.54 -4.30
C MET A 204 3.82 -13.13 -2.86
N GLY A 205 4.16 -14.10 -2.02
CA GLY A 205 4.69 -13.83 -0.68
C GLY A 205 6.11 -13.28 -0.80
N CYS A 206 6.65 -12.80 0.30
CA CYS A 206 8.00 -12.25 0.43
C CYS A 206 9.16 -13.09 -0.16
N PHE A 207 8.87 -14.24 -0.73
CA PHE A 207 9.83 -15.21 -1.23
C PHE A 207 9.71 -15.50 -2.73
N GLY A 208 8.78 -14.88 -3.45
CA GLY A 208 8.65 -15.05 -4.91
C GLY A 208 8.40 -16.50 -5.38
N ALA A 209 7.95 -17.39 -4.50
CA ALA A 209 7.73 -18.81 -4.80
C ALA A 209 6.26 -19.18 -4.58
N PRO A 210 5.71 -20.17 -5.31
CA PRO A 210 4.38 -20.68 -5.06
C PRO A 210 4.26 -21.20 -3.62
N LEU A 211 3.09 -20.96 -2.99
CA LEU A 211 2.81 -21.46 -1.65
C LEU A 211 2.71 -22.99 -1.68
N THR A 212 3.76 -23.65 -1.19
CA THR A 212 3.77 -25.08 -0.88
C THR A 212 3.44 -25.29 0.60
N GLY A 213 3.11 -26.49 1.02
CA GLY A 213 2.80 -26.80 2.42
C GLY A 213 3.89 -26.30 3.41
N ALA A 214 5.15 -26.24 2.99
CA ALA A 214 6.28 -25.77 3.80
C ALA A 214 6.35 -24.25 3.91
N ASN A 215 6.08 -23.49 2.82
CA ASN A 215 6.18 -22.03 2.83
C ASN A 215 4.89 -21.33 3.25
N VAL A 216 3.73 -21.99 3.20
CA VAL A 216 2.48 -21.51 3.81
C VAL A 216 2.66 -21.29 5.32
N SER A 217 3.29 -22.24 6.01
CA SER A 217 3.55 -22.09 7.45
C SER A 217 4.43 -20.87 7.77
N ARG A 218 5.42 -20.59 6.93
CA ARG A 218 6.31 -19.43 7.06
C ARG A 218 5.58 -18.12 6.72
N TYR A 219 4.76 -18.13 5.66
CA TYR A 219 3.94 -16.98 5.28
C TYR A 219 2.96 -16.60 6.40
N CYS A 220 2.22 -17.56 6.94
CA CYS A 220 1.28 -17.33 8.04
C CYS A 220 1.99 -16.81 9.31
N THR A 221 3.21 -17.27 9.59
CA THR A 221 4.00 -16.80 10.74
C THR A 221 4.43 -15.35 10.57
N ASN A 222 4.90 -14.97 9.37
CA ASN A 222 5.40 -13.64 9.09
C ASN A 222 4.28 -12.59 8.96
N HIS A 223 3.06 -12.99 8.61
CA HIS A 223 1.92 -12.10 8.40
C HIS A 223 0.87 -12.19 9.50
N SER A 224 1.17 -12.85 10.62
CA SER A 224 0.23 -13.04 11.75
C SER A 224 -1.09 -13.71 11.36
N TYR A 225 -1.11 -14.45 10.25
CA TYR A 225 -2.28 -15.24 9.86
C TYR A 225 -2.45 -16.46 10.76
N ASN A 226 -3.69 -16.73 11.18
CA ASN A 226 -4.00 -17.96 11.88
C ASN A 226 -3.80 -19.17 10.94
N LYS A 227 -2.93 -20.12 11.32
CA LYS A 227 -2.63 -21.34 10.54
C LYS A 227 -3.90 -22.13 10.18
N GLN A 228 -4.93 -22.05 11.02
CA GLN A 228 -6.22 -22.70 10.78
C GLN A 228 -6.96 -22.07 9.57
N SER A 229 -6.98 -20.75 9.48
CA SER A 229 -7.64 -20.04 8.38
C SER A 229 -6.95 -20.26 7.03
N ALA A 230 -5.61 -20.35 7.02
CA ALA A 230 -4.86 -20.64 5.80
C ALA A 230 -5.08 -22.07 5.29
N ARG A 231 -5.21 -23.06 6.21
CA ARG A 231 -5.54 -24.45 5.84
C ARG A 231 -6.96 -24.60 5.29
N THR A 232 -7.93 -23.86 5.83
CA THR A 232 -9.33 -23.89 5.37
C THR A 232 -9.49 -23.24 3.98
N ALA A 233 -8.61 -22.32 3.59
CA ALA A 233 -8.60 -21.71 2.28
C ALA A 233 -7.91 -22.54 1.19
N MET A 234 -7.25 -23.65 1.55
CA MET A 234 -6.49 -24.53 0.64
C MET A 234 -7.13 -25.94 0.49
N ILE A 235 -8.25 -26.22 1.14
CA ILE A 235 -9.10 -27.37 0.95
C ILE A 235 -10.38 -26.92 0.24
#